data_d26f32d1444f839e3a012ef0b4461a46
#
_entry.id   d26f32d1444f839e3a012ef0b4461a46
#
_cell.length_a   1.000
_cell.length_b   1.000
_cell.length_c   1.000
_cell.angle_alpha   90.00
_cell.angle_beta   90.00
_cell.angle_gamma   90.00
#
_symmetry.space_group_name_H-M   'P 1'
#
loop_
_entity.id
_entity.type
_entity.pdbx_description
1 polymer ?
#
loop_
_entity_poly.entity_id
_entity_poly.type
_entity_poly.pdbx_seq_one_letter_code
_entity_poly.pdbx_strand_id
1 'polypeptide(L)'
;MEIKKLSQHDLVAVMEIEADLFGAEAWLETSMKSEINGDFTHYFGVFQEGLVGYAGLSSVPNTFVSDIQTIAIAKSHQAQGLGRALAESLVAKARALGSEAVFLEVRADNEPAIALYEKLGFTQIDIRKKYYQPSGVDALVMRLEVH
;
A
#
# COMPACT_ATOMS: atom_id res chain seq x y z
N MET A 1 15.45 1.79 11.81
CA MET A 1 14.25 1.85 10.91
C MET A 1 13.60 3.22 11.03
N GLU A 2 13.38 3.86 9.93
CA GLU A 2 12.72 5.16 9.89
C GLU A 2 11.61 5.16 8.85
N ILE A 3 10.41 5.63 9.23
CA ILE A 3 9.28 5.80 8.30
C ILE A 3 9.09 7.30 8.08
N LYS A 4 9.11 7.72 6.82
CA LYS A 4 8.92 9.13 6.49
C LYS A 4 8.24 9.29 5.13
N LYS A 5 7.68 10.48 4.90
CA LYS A 5 6.99 10.80 3.65
C LYS A 5 7.96 10.70 2.48
N LEU A 6 7.50 10.05 1.40
CA LEU A 6 8.24 9.99 0.14
C LEU A 6 8.13 11.30 -0.63
N SER A 7 9.14 11.57 -1.44
CA SER A 7 9.15 12.67 -2.39
C SER A 7 9.53 12.14 -3.76
N GLN A 8 9.48 13.02 -4.77
CA GLN A 8 9.90 12.63 -6.12
C GLN A 8 11.37 12.17 -6.20
N HIS A 9 12.20 12.57 -5.23
CA HIS A 9 13.60 12.13 -5.16
C HIS A 9 13.72 10.64 -4.86
N ASP A 10 12.67 10.03 -4.32
CA ASP A 10 12.66 8.61 -3.98
C ASP A 10 12.12 7.74 -5.13
N LEU A 11 11.67 8.35 -6.24
CA LEU A 11 10.97 7.63 -7.30
C LEU A 11 11.80 6.49 -7.91
N VAL A 12 13.08 6.72 -8.16
CA VAL A 12 13.95 5.68 -8.74
C VAL A 12 14.04 4.47 -7.82
N ALA A 13 14.26 4.71 -6.53
CA ALA A 13 14.35 3.62 -5.54
C ALA A 13 13.02 2.88 -5.40
N VAL A 14 11.89 3.61 -5.42
CA VAL A 14 10.55 3.01 -5.41
C VAL A 14 10.36 2.11 -6.61
N MET A 15 10.70 2.58 -7.82
CA MET A 15 10.49 1.81 -9.04
C MET A 15 11.39 0.58 -9.13
N GLU A 16 12.58 0.61 -8.54
CA GLU A 16 13.43 -0.57 -8.46
C GLU A 16 12.77 -1.68 -7.65
N ILE A 17 12.18 -1.33 -6.50
CA ILE A 17 11.46 -2.28 -5.66
C ILE A 17 10.20 -2.77 -6.38
N GLU A 18 9.45 -1.84 -6.98
CA GLU A 18 8.21 -2.15 -7.70
C GLU A 18 8.47 -3.16 -8.83
N ALA A 19 9.46 -2.91 -9.67
CA ALA A 19 9.80 -3.79 -10.78
C ALA A 19 10.27 -5.17 -10.30
N ASP A 20 11.06 -5.22 -9.24
CA ASP A 20 11.57 -6.48 -8.70
C ASP A 20 10.46 -7.34 -8.09
N LEU A 21 9.49 -6.73 -7.42
CA LEU A 21 8.42 -7.46 -6.76
C LEU A 21 7.28 -7.83 -7.71
N PHE A 22 6.93 -6.97 -8.65
CA PHE A 22 5.69 -7.11 -9.41
C PHE A 22 5.90 -7.40 -10.90
N GLY A 23 7.11 -7.24 -11.42
CA GLY A 23 7.42 -7.58 -12.82
C GLY A 23 6.46 -6.96 -13.81
N ALA A 24 5.77 -7.78 -14.59
CA ALA A 24 4.82 -7.32 -15.61
C ALA A 24 3.58 -6.62 -15.03
N GLU A 25 3.31 -6.80 -13.75
CA GLU A 25 2.17 -6.15 -13.07
C GLU A 25 2.59 -4.90 -12.31
N ALA A 26 3.85 -4.48 -12.40
CA ALA A 26 4.34 -3.27 -11.79
C ALA A 26 3.65 -2.03 -12.36
N TRP A 27 3.45 -1.02 -11.52
CA TRP A 27 2.95 0.27 -11.98
C TRP A 27 3.97 0.91 -12.93
N LEU A 28 3.48 1.73 -13.86
CA LEU A 28 4.35 2.57 -14.68
C LEU A 28 4.97 3.67 -13.81
N GLU A 29 6.18 4.09 -14.16
CA GLU A 29 6.86 5.17 -13.45
C GLU A 29 6.03 6.44 -13.43
N THR A 30 5.38 6.78 -14.56
CA THR A 30 4.52 7.96 -14.64
C THR A 30 3.35 7.90 -13.67
N SER A 31 2.76 6.72 -13.50
CA SER A 31 1.65 6.51 -12.55
C SER A 31 2.14 6.66 -11.12
N MET A 32 3.27 6.05 -10.78
CA MET A 32 3.85 6.14 -9.44
C MET A 32 4.22 7.58 -9.10
N LYS A 33 4.84 8.30 -10.04
CA LYS A 33 5.19 9.71 -9.87
C LYS A 33 3.96 10.57 -9.58
N SER A 34 2.88 10.34 -10.34
CA SER A 34 1.62 11.05 -10.15
C SER A 34 1.05 10.82 -8.75
N GLU A 35 1.09 9.58 -8.26
CA GLU A 35 0.57 9.26 -6.94
C GLU A 35 1.43 9.83 -5.81
N ILE A 36 2.75 9.75 -5.92
CA ILE A 36 3.65 10.30 -4.90
C ILE A 36 3.47 11.82 -4.77
N ASN A 37 3.20 12.50 -5.88
CA ASN A 37 3.03 13.96 -5.91
C ASN A 37 1.58 14.42 -5.81
N GLY A 38 0.63 13.49 -5.63
CA GLY A 38 -0.80 13.81 -5.63
C GLY A 38 -1.23 14.63 -4.40
N ASP A 39 -2.27 15.44 -4.58
CA ASP A 39 -2.80 16.29 -3.52
C ASP A 39 -3.58 15.49 -2.45
N PHE A 40 -4.14 14.34 -2.85
CA PHE A 40 -4.98 13.52 -1.98
C PHE A 40 -4.38 12.14 -1.74
N THR A 41 -3.09 12.00 -1.97
CA THR A 41 -2.34 10.77 -1.73
C THR A 41 -1.24 11.02 -0.70
N HIS A 42 -0.94 9.98 0.08
CA HIS A 42 0.03 10.04 1.16
C HIS A 42 0.92 8.81 1.07
N TYR A 43 2.13 9.00 0.56
CA TYR A 43 3.09 7.92 0.36
C TYR A 43 4.20 8.02 1.40
N PHE A 44 4.49 6.89 2.02
CA PHE A 44 5.54 6.76 3.04
C PHE A 44 6.52 5.68 2.63
N GLY A 45 7.78 5.91 2.97
CA GLY A 45 8.82 4.92 2.80
C GLY A 45 9.38 4.49 4.14
N VAL A 46 9.87 3.26 4.21
CA VAL A 46 10.66 2.78 5.33
C VAL A 46 12.11 2.65 4.89
N PHE A 47 12.99 3.18 5.72
CA PHE A 47 14.41 3.33 5.40
C PHE A 47 15.28 2.59 6.40
N GLN A 48 16.19 1.77 5.88
CA GLN A 48 17.28 1.13 6.60
C GLN A 48 18.49 1.20 5.67
N GLU A 49 19.36 2.20 5.85
CA GLU A 49 20.47 2.44 4.91
C GLU A 49 19.98 2.55 3.45
N GLY A 50 18.92 3.33 3.24
CA GLY A 50 18.25 3.48 1.97
C GLY A 50 16.81 2.97 2.03
N LEU A 51 16.05 3.18 0.97
CA LEU A 51 14.66 2.77 0.91
C LEU A 51 14.55 1.25 0.80
N VAL A 52 13.81 0.63 1.71
CA VAL A 52 13.58 -0.81 1.72
C VAL A 52 12.10 -1.20 1.58
N GLY A 53 11.21 -0.21 1.61
CA GLY A 53 9.79 -0.45 1.41
C GLY A 53 9.02 0.85 1.28
N TYR A 54 7.79 0.77 0.78
CA TYR A 54 6.93 1.94 0.62
C TYR A 54 5.47 1.53 0.69
N ALA A 55 4.62 2.52 0.97
CA ALA A 55 3.18 2.33 1.03
C ALA A 55 2.48 3.63 0.69
N GLY A 56 1.27 3.53 0.13
CA GLY A 56 0.50 4.70 -0.27
C GLY A 56 -0.96 4.61 0.13
N LEU A 57 -1.49 5.74 0.57
CA LEU A 57 -2.88 5.94 0.94
C LEU A 57 -3.48 7.02 0.04
N SER A 58 -4.71 6.78 -0.43
CA SER A 58 -5.51 7.79 -1.12
C SER A 58 -6.65 8.22 -0.19
N SER A 59 -6.88 9.51 -0.03
CA SER A 59 -7.95 10.03 0.83
C SER A 59 -8.55 11.28 0.21
N VAL A 60 -9.61 11.09 -0.58
CA VAL A 60 -10.31 12.19 -1.24
C VAL A 60 -11.18 12.94 -0.22
N PRO A 61 -11.08 14.29 -0.12
CA PRO A 61 -11.87 15.06 0.84
C PRO A 61 -13.37 14.82 0.71
N ASN A 62 -14.06 14.84 1.85
CA ASN A 62 -15.51 14.70 1.96
C ASN A 62 -16.07 13.32 1.57
N THR A 63 -15.24 12.32 1.39
CA THR A 63 -15.69 10.95 1.15
C THR A 63 -15.74 10.13 2.44
N PHE A 64 -15.03 10.56 3.47
CA PHE A 64 -14.92 9.89 4.78
C PHE A 64 -14.33 8.49 4.71
N VAL A 65 -13.69 8.14 3.60
CA VAL A 65 -13.00 6.86 3.42
C VAL A 65 -11.62 7.09 2.82
N SER A 66 -10.73 6.14 3.08
CA SER A 66 -9.39 6.11 2.49
C SER A 66 -9.14 4.74 1.87
N ASP A 67 -8.22 4.70 0.94
CA ASP A 67 -7.83 3.46 0.27
C ASP A 67 -6.32 3.27 0.40
N ILE A 68 -5.90 2.09 0.83
CA ILE A 68 -4.50 1.69 0.73
C ILE A 68 -4.28 1.25 -0.71
N GLN A 69 -3.44 1.97 -1.43
CA GLN A 69 -3.19 1.71 -2.84
C GLN A 69 -2.13 0.65 -3.07
N THR A 70 -1.12 0.61 -2.19
CA THR A 70 -0.02 -0.33 -2.30
C THR A 70 0.75 -0.40 -1.00
N ILE A 71 1.33 -1.57 -0.71
CA ILE A 71 2.35 -1.77 0.32
C ILE A 71 3.36 -2.74 -0.27
N ALA A 72 4.63 -2.39 -0.25
CA ALA A 72 5.68 -3.22 -0.82
C ALA A 72 6.94 -3.15 0.04
N ILE A 73 7.52 -4.30 0.33
CA ILE A 73 8.79 -4.42 1.05
C ILE A 73 9.77 -5.18 0.16
N ALA A 74 10.96 -4.64 -0.01
CA ALA A 74 12.02 -5.30 -0.77
C ALA A 74 12.25 -6.72 -0.26
N LYS A 75 12.51 -7.66 -1.16
CA LYS A 75 12.65 -9.09 -0.81
C LYS A 75 13.66 -9.34 0.31
N SER A 76 14.74 -8.59 0.32
CA SER A 76 15.80 -8.72 1.33
C SER A 76 15.37 -8.32 2.74
N HIS A 77 14.25 -7.62 2.87
CA HIS A 77 13.79 -7.03 4.13
C HIS A 77 12.40 -7.49 4.55
N GLN A 78 11.85 -8.50 3.88
CA GLN A 78 10.55 -9.06 4.23
C GLN A 78 10.60 -9.88 5.52
N ALA A 79 9.44 -10.12 6.13
CA ALA A 79 9.28 -10.90 7.36
C ALA A 79 9.97 -10.27 8.59
N GLN A 80 10.12 -8.95 8.61
CA GLN A 80 10.71 -8.20 9.72
C GLN A 80 9.70 -7.24 10.39
N GLY A 81 8.42 -7.32 10.02
CA GLY A 81 7.40 -6.43 10.56
C GLY A 81 7.32 -5.06 9.89
N LEU A 82 8.04 -4.82 8.80
CA LEU A 82 8.07 -3.51 8.13
C LEU A 82 6.77 -3.22 7.40
N GLY A 83 6.16 -4.24 6.78
CA GLY A 83 4.86 -4.08 6.12
C GLY A 83 3.77 -3.71 7.12
N ARG A 84 3.79 -4.33 8.29
CA ARG A 84 2.86 -3.99 9.37
C ARG A 84 3.06 -2.55 9.84
N ALA A 85 4.30 -2.14 10.04
CA ALA A 85 4.61 -0.78 10.48
C ALA A 85 4.12 0.26 9.46
N LEU A 86 4.30 0.00 8.16
CA LEU A 86 3.78 0.87 7.12
C LEU A 86 2.25 0.90 7.11
N ALA A 87 1.60 -0.27 7.21
CA ALA A 87 0.14 -0.34 7.25
C ALA A 87 -0.42 0.43 8.44
N GLU A 88 0.17 0.28 9.61
CA GLU A 88 -0.23 1.02 10.81
C GLU A 88 -0.06 2.53 10.62
N SER A 89 1.00 2.96 9.94
CA SER A 89 1.22 4.37 9.62
C SER A 89 0.14 4.92 8.69
N LEU A 90 -0.29 4.13 7.69
CA LEU A 90 -1.36 4.52 6.78
C LEU A 90 -2.70 4.61 7.52
N VAL A 91 -3.00 3.66 8.38
CA VAL A 91 -4.25 3.67 9.17
C VAL A 91 -4.27 4.88 10.10
N ALA A 92 -3.15 5.19 10.75
CA ALA A 92 -3.03 6.38 11.59
C ALA A 92 -3.26 7.65 10.78
N LYS A 93 -2.71 7.72 9.57
CA LYS A 93 -2.93 8.87 8.67
C LYS A 93 -4.40 8.99 8.27
N ALA A 94 -5.04 7.88 7.94
CA ALA A 94 -6.46 7.86 7.59
C ALA A 94 -7.32 8.40 8.74
N ARG A 95 -7.03 7.97 9.97
CA ARG A 95 -7.71 8.49 11.18
C ARG A 95 -7.52 9.99 11.31
N ALA A 96 -6.29 10.46 11.17
CA ALA A 96 -5.97 11.88 11.30
C ALA A 96 -6.69 12.73 10.24
N LEU A 97 -6.98 12.15 9.07
CA LEU A 97 -7.71 12.81 8.00
C LEU A 97 -9.24 12.73 8.17
N GLY A 98 -9.72 12.06 9.20
CA GLY A 98 -11.16 11.94 9.46
C GLY A 98 -11.85 10.79 8.74
N SER A 99 -11.11 9.84 8.22
CA SER A 99 -11.71 8.66 7.57
C SER A 99 -12.46 7.81 8.58
N GLU A 100 -13.60 7.28 8.17
CA GLU A 100 -14.39 6.33 8.96
C GLU A 100 -14.05 4.89 8.61
N ALA A 101 -13.52 4.67 7.42
CA ALA A 101 -13.12 3.33 6.95
C ALA A 101 -11.92 3.43 6.02
N VAL A 102 -11.15 2.34 5.99
CA VAL A 102 -10.03 2.16 5.07
C VAL A 102 -10.29 0.89 4.25
N PHE A 103 -10.13 0.99 2.94
CA PHE A 103 -10.29 -0.12 2.01
C PHE A 103 -8.95 -0.48 1.38
N LEU A 104 -8.83 -1.71 0.94
CA LEU A 104 -7.71 -2.15 0.11
C LEU A 104 -8.15 -3.31 -0.80
N GLU A 105 -7.41 -3.52 -1.89
CA GLU A 105 -7.44 -4.75 -2.66
C GLU A 105 -6.13 -5.49 -2.44
N VAL A 106 -6.21 -6.80 -2.27
CA VAL A 106 -5.04 -7.67 -2.11
C VAL A 106 -5.18 -8.89 -3.01
N ARG A 107 -4.07 -9.31 -3.62
CA ARG A 107 -4.08 -10.52 -4.45
C ARG A 107 -4.57 -11.71 -3.63
N ALA A 108 -5.51 -12.46 -4.21
CA ALA A 108 -6.07 -13.63 -3.54
C ALA A 108 -5.03 -14.70 -3.23
N ASP A 109 -3.91 -14.70 -3.98
CA ASP A 109 -2.81 -15.65 -3.77
C ASP A 109 -1.72 -15.13 -2.81
N ASN A 110 -1.88 -13.93 -2.25
CA ASN A 110 -0.91 -13.36 -1.32
C ASN A 110 -1.33 -13.61 0.13
N GLU A 111 -1.15 -14.86 0.57
CA GLU A 111 -1.55 -15.27 1.91
C GLU A 111 -0.87 -14.48 3.04
N PRO A 112 0.43 -14.17 2.99
CA PRO A 112 1.06 -13.38 4.05
C PRO A 112 0.45 -11.98 4.20
N ALA A 113 0.14 -11.32 3.09
CA ALA A 113 -0.49 -9.99 3.12
C ALA A 113 -1.90 -10.06 3.69
N ILE A 114 -2.69 -11.04 3.24
CA ILE A 114 -4.06 -11.24 3.76
C ILE A 114 -4.02 -11.44 5.27
N ALA A 115 -3.13 -12.30 5.76
CA ALA A 115 -2.99 -12.56 7.19
C ALA A 115 -2.60 -11.30 7.96
N LEU A 116 -1.71 -10.47 7.39
CA LEU A 116 -1.32 -9.19 7.99
C LEU A 116 -2.52 -8.27 8.15
N TYR A 117 -3.31 -8.11 7.09
CA TYR A 117 -4.47 -7.22 7.12
C TYR A 117 -5.54 -7.72 8.08
N GLU A 118 -5.77 -9.03 8.14
CA GLU A 118 -6.70 -9.61 9.09
C GLU A 118 -6.27 -9.34 10.54
N LYS A 119 -4.97 -9.45 10.83
CA LYS A 119 -4.44 -9.13 12.16
C LYS A 119 -4.63 -7.66 12.53
N LEU A 120 -4.66 -6.78 11.56
CA LEU A 120 -4.92 -5.35 11.78
C LEU A 120 -6.41 -5.04 11.94
N GLY A 121 -7.28 -6.02 11.71
CA GLY A 121 -8.72 -5.87 11.85
C GLY A 121 -9.50 -5.72 10.54
N PHE A 122 -8.82 -5.82 9.40
CA PHE A 122 -9.52 -5.80 8.11
C PHE A 122 -10.32 -7.07 7.91
N THR A 123 -11.50 -6.94 7.30
CA THR A 123 -12.35 -8.06 6.92
C THR A 123 -12.61 -8.04 5.42
N GLN A 124 -12.71 -9.23 4.82
CA GLN A 124 -13.04 -9.34 3.42
C GLN A 124 -14.51 -9.01 3.20
N ILE A 125 -14.79 -8.13 2.24
CA ILE A 125 -16.15 -7.72 1.93
C ILE A 125 -16.57 -8.04 0.49
N ASP A 126 -15.61 -8.32 -0.41
CA ASP A 126 -15.91 -8.58 -1.81
C ASP A 126 -14.72 -9.26 -2.49
N ILE A 127 -14.93 -9.72 -3.72
CA ILE A 127 -13.90 -10.28 -4.59
C ILE A 127 -14.03 -9.61 -5.96
N ARG A 128 -12.91 -9.12 -6.49
CA ARG A 128 -12.86 -8.61 -7.87
C ARG A 128 -12.19 -9.67 -8.75
N LYS A 129 -12.96 -10.30 -9.61
CA LYS A 129 -12.46 -11.37 -10.48
C LYS A 129 -11.49 -10.83 -11.53
N LYS A 130 -10.38 -11.55 -11.73
CA LYS A 130 -9.37 -11.26 -12.77
C LYS A 130 -8.85 -9.82 -12.70
N TYR A 131 -8.75 -9.27 -11.49
CA TYR A 131 -8.38 -7.88 -11.26
C TYR A 131 -6.95 -7.58 -11.68
N TYR A 132 -6.01 -8.45 -11.33
CA TYR A 132 -4.59 -8.27 -11.65
C TYR A 132 -4.28 -8.82 -13.03
N GLN A 133 -3.58 -8.02 -13.84
CA GLN A 133 -3.20 -8.40 -15.21
C GLN A 133 -1.70 -8.24 -15.38
N PRO A 134 -1.04 -9.12 -16.12
CA PRO A 134 -1.59 -10.16 -17.01
C PRO A 134 -1.94 -11.49 -16.34
N SER A 135 -1.66 -11.69 -15.07
CA SER A 135 -1.83 -12.99 -14.39
C SER A 135 -3.29 -13.46 -14.33
N GLY A 136 -4.24 -12.54 -14.27
CA GLY A 136 -5.65 -12.86 -14.11
C GLY A 136 -6.02 -13.26 -12.68
N VAL A 137 -5.17 -12.97 -11.70
CA VAL A 137 -5.43 -13.28 -10.29
C VAL A 137 -6.54 -12.38 -9.76
N ASP A 138 -7.44 -12.94 -8.96
CA ASP A 138 -8.50 -12.20 -8.30
C ASP A 138 -7.94 -11.28 -7.20
N ALA A 139 -8.65 -10.21 -6.90
CA ALA A 139 -8.39 -9.37 -5.74
C ALA A 139 -9.46 -9.60 -4.68
N LEU A 140 -9.03 -9.72 -3.43
CA LEU A 140 -9.93 -9.62 -2.29
C LEU A 140 -10.06 -8.15 -1.93
N VAL A 141 -11.28 -7.67 -1.73
CA VAL A 141 -11.53 -6.33 -1.22
C VAL A 141 -11.72 -6.44 0.28
N MET A 142 -10.93 -5.68 1.03
CA MET A 142 -10.95 -5.70 2.49
C MET A 142 -11.26 -4.32 3.04
N ARG A 143 -11.86 -4.26 4.22
CA ARG A 143 -12.30 -3.04 4.87
C ARG A 143 -11.96 -3.07 6.36
N LEU A 144 -11.50 -1.92 6.86
CA LEU A 144 -11.26 -1.67 8.28
C LEU A 144 -12.07 -0.45 8.71
N GLU A 145 -12.83 -0.56 9.78
CA GLU A 145 -13.47 0.60 10.38
C GLU A 145 -12.46 1.33 11.28
N VAL A 146 -12.40 2.65 11.13
CA VAL A 146 -11.48 3.50 11.90
C VAL A 146 -12.27 4.68 12.47
N HIS A 147 -12.18 4.87 13.78
CA HIS A 147 -12.79 6.03 14.46
C HIS A 147 -12.00 6.44 15.67
#